data_b67950c1336a826cd6268dee31ed620f
#
_entry.id   b67950c1336a826cd6268dee31ed620f
#
_cell.length_a   1.000
_cell.length_b   1.000
_cell.length_c   1.000
_cell.angle_alpha   90.00
_cell.angle_beta   90.00
_cell.angle_gamma   90.00
#
_symmetry.space_group_name_H-M   'P 1'
#
loop_
_entity.id
_entity.type
_entity.pdbx_description
1 polymer ?
#
loop_
_entity_poly.entity_id
_entity_poly.type
_entity_poly.pdbx_seq_one_letter_code
_entity_poly.pdbx_strand_id
1 'polypeptide(L)'
;FANFGSGFCMINDLYLAALNMLRSPMIDKVLIFDCDVHQGDGTAKLAENNDAVYTVSIHGEKNFPYRKQRSNLDFGLSKGTEDDEFLVTVEQAWHMAIAYFQPDAVIYDAGVDVHINDDLGHLNITTEGVLTRDTFIFEQCKLLGLPVAAVIGGGYQRNIDALVDVHLQLFKAAGLFS
;
A
#
# COMPACT_ATOMS: atom_id res chain seq x y z
N PHE A 1 -9.16 -9.54 9.54
CA PHE A 1 -9.51 -10.97 9.53
C PHE A 1 -11.04 -11.15 9.59
N ALA A 2 -11.54 -12.34 9.27
CA ALA A 2 -12.99 -12.60 9.23
C ALA A 2 -13.69 -12.55 10.60
N ASN A 3 -12.95 -12.78 11.69
CA ASN A 3 -13.53 -12.98 13.03
C ASN A 3 -12.87 -12.16 14.14
N PHE A 4 -11.90 -11.33 13.83
CA PHE A 4 -11.27 -10.42 14.79
C PHE A 4 -10.61 -9.23 14.08
N GLY A 5 -10.48 -8.09 14.79
CA GLY A 5 -9.72 -6.93 14.34
C GLY A 5 -8.22 -7.08 14.62
N SER A 6 -7.38 -6.43 13.82
CA SER A 6 -5.93 -6.40 13.96
C SER A 6 -5.39 -5.10 13.37
N GLY A 7 -4.16 -4.69 13.74
CA GLY A 7 -3.51 -3.52 13.16
C GLY A 7 -4.34 -2.23 13.30
N PHE A 8 -4.93 -1.99 14.46
CA PHE A 8 -5.84 -0.86 14.74
C PHE A 8 -7.14 -0.85 13.92
N CYS A 9 -7.39 -1.86 13.08
CA CYS A 9 -8.58 -1.96 12.24
C CYS A 9 -9.55 -3.02 12.78
N MET A 10 -10.82 -2.65 12.96
CA MET A 10 -11.90 -3.58 13.31
C MET A 10 -12.46 -4.28 12.07
N ILE A 11 -12.49 -3.58 10.95
CA ILE A 11 -13.01 -4.03 9.66
C ILE A 11 -11.89 -3.83 8.63
N ASN A 12 -11.77 -4.77 7.70
CA ASN A 12 -10.85 -4.60 6.56
C ASN A 12 -11.58 -3.85 5.44
N ASP A 13 -11.43 -2.55 5.40
CA ASP A 13 -12.05 -1.66 4.44
C ASP A 13 -11.50 -1.83 3.02
N LEU A 14 -10.21 -2.08 2.87
CA LEU A 14 -9.58 -2.31 1.56
C LEU A 14 -10.18 -3.54 0.84
N TYR A 15 -10.30 -4.66 1.54
CA TYR A 15 -10.91 -5.86 0.97
C TYR A 15 -12.40 -5.67 0.68
N LEU A 16 -13.14 -4.98 1.56
CA LEU A 16 -14.55 -4.64 1.31
C LEU A 16 -14.71 -3.69 0.13
N ALA A 17 -13.82 -2.71 -0.04
CA ALA A 17 -13.80 -1.83 -1.20
C ALA A 17 -13.55 -2.64 -2.49
N ALA A 18 -12.59 -3.56 -2.48
CA ALA A 18 -12.32 -4.46 -3.60
C ALA A 18 -13.56 -5.28 -3.97
N LEU A 19 -14.23 -5.90 -2.98
CA LEU A 19 -15.47 -6.65 -3.22
C LEU A 19 -16.59 -5.77 -3.77
N ASN A 20 -16.65 -4.50 -3.36
CA ASN A 20 -17.65 -3.57 -3.90
C ASN A 20 -17.32 -3.15 -5.34
N MET A 21 -16.04 -2.94 -5.68
CA MET A 21 -15.60 -2.66 -7.05
C MET A 21 -15.95 -3.81 -8.01
N LEU A 22 -15.75 -5.05 -7.59
CA LEU A 22 -16.09 -6.27 -8.34
C LEU A 22 -17.60 -6.44 -8.62
N ARG A 23 -18.48 -5.62 -8.02
CA ARG A 23 -19.91 -5.58 -8.38
C ARG A 23 -20.18 -4.78 -9.65
N SER A 24 -19.24 -3.99 -10.08
CA SER A 24 -19.32 -3.29 -11.36
C SER A 24 -19.11 -4.26 -12.53
N PRO A 25 -19.95 -4.21 -13.58
CA PRO A 25 -19.77 -5.07 -14.74
C PRO A 25 -18.50 -4.74 -15.56
N MET A 26 -17.78 -3.70 -15.19
CA MET A 26 -16.54 -3.27 -15.86
C MET A 26 -15.27 -3.66 -15.10
N ILE A 27 -15.38 -4.31 -13.95
CA ILE A 27 -14.24 -4.64 -13.09
C ILE A 27 -14.33 -6.11 -12.70
N ASP A 28 -13.47 -6.91 -13.30
CA ASP A 28 -13.33 -8.33 -12.99
C ASP A 28 -12.17 -8.63 -12.04
N LYS A 29 -11.19 -7.70 -11.96
CA LYS A 29 -9.94 -7.89 -11.22
C LYS A 29 -9.52 -6.61 -10.48
N VAL A 30 -9.29 -6.71 -9.18
CA VAL A 30 -8.82 -5.60 -8.34
C VAL A 30 -7.45 -5.91 -7.74
N LEU A 31 -6.49 -5.02 -7.96
CA LEU A 31 -5.20 -5.03 -7.28
C LEU A 31 -5.27 -4.20 -6.00
N ILE A 32 -4.92 -4.79 -4.86
CA ILE A 32 -4.62 -4.05 -3.63
C ILE A 32 -3.10 -3.96 -3.53
N PHE A 33 -2.56 -2.75 -3.71
CA PHE A 33 -1.14 -2.47 -3.68
C PHE A 33 -0.82 -1.69 -2.40
N ASP A 34 -0.23 -2.39 -1.44
CA ASP A 34 -0.03 -1.93 -0.08
C ASP A 34 1.44 -1.56 0.14
N CYS A 35 1.68 -0.27 0.45
CA CYS A 35 2.99 0.29 0.78
C CYS A 35 3.06 0.83 2.23
N ASP A 36 2.13 0.44 3.10
CA ASP A 36 2.24 0.64 4.55
C ASP A 36 3.44 -0.17 5.09
N VAL A 37 4.10 0.32 6.15
CA VAL A 37 5.26 -0.39 6.73
C VAL A 37 4.87 -1.72 7.37
N HIS A 38 3.61 -1.88 7.74
CA HIS A 38 3.05 -3.11 8.30
C HIS A 38 2.48 -3.98 7.17
N GLN A 39 2.73 -5.28 7.20
CA GLN A 39 2.07 -6.17 6.25
C GLN A 39 0.56 -6.14 6.45
N GLY A 40 -0.18 -5.97 5.37
CA GLY A 40 -1.64 -6.11 5.34
C GLY A 40 -2.10 -7.56 5.53
N ASP A 41 -1.79 -8.16 6.69
CA ASP A 41 -2.02 -9.58 6.98
C ASP A 41 -3.50 -9.98 6.93
N GLY A 42 -4.38 -9.09 7.38
CA GLY A 42 -5.82 -9.28 7.31
C GLY A 42 -6.32 -9.29 5.86
N THR A 43 -5.79 -8.40 5.03
CA THR A 43 -6.11 -8.30 3.59
C THR A 43 -5.63 -9.55 2.85
N ALA A 44 -4.38 -9.95 3.06
CA ALA A 44 -3.82 -11.17 2.49
C ALA A 44 -4.67 -12.40 2.84
N LYS A 45 -5.06 -12.53 4.13
CA LYS A 45 -5.86 -13.67 4.59
C LYS A 45 -7.27 -13.69 4.03
N LEU A 46 -7.92 -12.54 3.91
CA LEU A 46 -9.26 -12.45 3.35
C LEU A 46 -9.30 -12.71 1.84
N ALA A 47 -8.25 -12.31 1.12
CA ALA A 47 -8.14 -12.50 -0.32
C ALA A 47 -7.62 -13.89 -0.73
N GLU A 48 -7.10 -14.71 0.20
CA GLU A 48 -6.37 -15.98 -0.05
C GLU A 48 -7.04 -16.92 -1.07
N ASN A 49 -8.37 -16.94 -1.11
CA ASN A 49 -9.14 -17.82 -2.00
C ASN A 49 -10.02 -17.02 -2.99
N ASN A 50 -9.64 -15.79 -3.31
CA ASN A 50 -10.39 -14.95 -4.23
C ASN A 50 -9.49 -14.53 -5.40
N ASP A 51 -9.56 -15.27 -6.50
CA ASP A 51 -8.75 -15.03 -7.69
C ASP A 51 -9.02 -13.68 -8.39
N ALA A 52 -10.10 -12.99 -8.01
CA ALA A 52 -10.45 -11.66 -8.51
C ALA A 52 -9.76 -10.52 -7.73
N VAL A 53 -9.09 -10.83 -6.60
CA VAL A 53 -8.37 -9.84 -5.77
C VAL A 53 -6.92 -10.25 -5.63
N TYR A 54 -6.01 -9.43 -6.12
CA TYR A 54 -4.58 -9.65 -6.01
C TYR A 54 -3.98 -8.71 -4.98
N THR A 55 -3.20 -9.25 -4.05
CA THR A 55 -2.62 -8.49 -2.96
C THR A 55 -1.10 -8.41 -3.10
N VAL A 56 -0.57 -7.20 -2.99
CA VAL A 56 0.86 -6.91 -2.90
C VAL A 56 1.11 -6.21 -1.58
N SER A 57 2.13 -6.60 -0.84
CA SER A 57 2.54 -5.89 0.38
C SER A 57 4.05 -5.68 0.39
N ILE A 58 4.46 -4.41 0.49
CA ILE A 58 5.85 -3.97 0.62
C ILE A 58 6.01 -3.42 2.03
N HIS A 59 6.62 -4.19 2.92
CA HIS A 59 6.57 -3.92 4.35
C HIS A 59 7.93 -4.14 5.03
N GLY A 60 8.10 -3.55 6.20
CA GLY A 60 9.25 -3.84 7.05
C GLY A 60 9.18 -5.29 7.56
N GLU A 61 10.19 -6.11 7.22
CA GLU A 61 10.22 -7.52 7.56
C GLU A 61 9.98 -7.78 9.06
N LYS A 62 10.54 -6.93 9.91
CA LYS A 62 10.45 -7.04 11.38
C LYS A 62 9.39 -6.14 12.01
N ASN A 63 8.61 -5.41 11.21
CA ASN A 63 7.45 -4.69 11.69
C ASN A 63 6.30 -5.66 12.04
N PHE A 64 5.32 -5.18 12.80
CA PHE A 64 4.07 -5.91 13.01
C PHE A 64 3.41 -6.25 11.64
N PRO A 65 2.71 -7.37 11.49
CA PRO A 65 2.53 -8.45 12.47
C PRO A 65 3.77 -9.35 12.56
N TYR A 66 4.06 -9.89 13.74
CA TYR A 66 5.18 -10.84 13.91
C TYR A 66 4.97 -12.15 13.14
N ARG A 67 3.72 -12.58 13.00
CA ARG A 67 3.33 -13.72 12.16
C ARG A 67 2.72 -13.20 10.88
N LYS A 68 3.53 -13.10 9.84
CA LYS A 68 3.08 -12.70 8.51
C LYS A 68 2.06 -13.67 7.92
N GLN A 69 1.14 -13.16 7.13
CA GLN A 69 0.30 -13.94 6.21
C GLN A 69 0.95 -13.98 4.82
N ARG A 70 0.31 -14.63 3.88
CA ARG A 70 0.82 -14.73 2.52
C ARG A 70 -0.06 -13.92 1.58
N SER A 71 0.48 -12.81 1.08
CA SER A 71 -0.07 -12.09 -0.06
C SER A 71 0.25 -12.82 -1.38
N ASN A 72 -0.27 -12.35 -2.48
CA ASN A 72 0.15 -12.85 -3.80
C ASN A 72 1.63 -12.48 -4.05
N LEU A 73 2.04 -11.26 -3.64
CA LEU A 73 3.44 -10.83 -3.60
C LEU A 73 3.74 -10.16 -2.25
N ASP A 74 4.80 -10.60 -1.59
CA ASP A 74 5.30 -10.02 -0.34
C ASP A 74 6.77 -9.62 -0.51
N PHE A 75 7.09 -8.37 -0.17
CA PHE A 75 8.44 -7.82 -0.17
C PHE A 75 8.79 -7.33 1.24
N GLY A 76 9.52 -8.15 1.99
CA GLY A 76 10.00 -7.80 3.33
C GLY A 76 11.29 -7.01 3.25
N LEU A 77 11.26 -5.74 3.66
CA LEU A 77 12.41 -4.85 3.67
C LEU A 77 13.12 -4.87 5.02
N SER A 78 14.44 -4.77 4.98
CA SER A 78 15.27 -4.74 6.18
C SER A 78 15.03 -3.46 6.99
N LYS A 79 15.26 -3.53 8.31
CA LYS A 79 15.26 -2.33 9.15
C LYS A 79 16.27 -1.32 8.64
N GLY A 80 15.86 -0.07 8.49
CA GLY A 80 16.70 1.03 8.05
C GLY A 80 16.85 1.12 6.52
N THR A 81 16.09 0.34 5.74
CA THR A 81 16.03 0.52 4.28
C THR A 81 15.70 1.97 3.93
N GLU A 82 16.46 2.54 3.02
CA GLU A 82 16.37 3.92 2.55
C GLU A 82 15.69 4.01 1.17
N ASP A 83 15.50 5.23 0.66
CA ASP A 83 14.72 5.54 -0.53
C ASP A 83 15.07 4.68 -1.76
N ASP A 84 16.36 4.55 -2.09
CA ASP A 84 16.79 3.85 -3.31
C ASP A 84 16.31 2.39 -3.35
N GLU A 85 16.56 1.62 -2.28
CA GLU A 85 16.14 0.22 -2.18
C GLU A 85 14.61 0.10 -2.14
N PHE A 86 13.95 1.00 -1.39
CA PHE A 86 12.50 1.02 -1.27
C PHE A 86 11.83 1.28 -2.63
N LEU A 87 12.25 2.34 -3.33
CA LEU A 87 11.67 2.74 -4.62
C LEU A 87 11.88 1.68 -5.69
N VAL A 88 13.08 1.10 -5.78
CA VAL A 88 13.35 -0.03 -6.69
C VAL A 88 12.42 -1.21 -6.39
N THR A 89 12.18 -1.50 -5.10
CA THR A 89 11.27 -2.59 -4.70
C THR A 89 9.82 -2.28 -5.09
N VAL A 90 9.37 -1.04 -4.89
CA VAL A 90 8.02 -0.59 -5.31
C VAL A 90 7.82 -0.76 -6.81
N GLU A 91 8.79 -0.31 -7.62
CA GLU A 91 8.74 -0.45 -9.08
C GLU A 91 8.71 -1.92 -9.51
N GLN A 92 9.57 -2.76 -8.94
CA GLN A 92 9.60 -4.20 -9.24
C GLN A 92 8.28 -4.87 -8.88
N ALA A 93 7.75 -4.60 -7.67
CA ALA A 93 6.49 -5.15 -7.19
C ALA A 93 5.32 -4.75 -8.12
N TRP A 94 5.29 -3.48 -8.53
CA TRP A 94 4.30 -2.96 -9.47
C TRP A 94 4.34 -3.70 -10.80
N HIS A 95 5.51 -3.72 -11.44
CA HIS A 95 5.65 -4.37 -12.74
C HIS A 95 5.32 -5.86 -12.69
N MET A 96 5.70 -6.55 -11.61
CA MET A 96 5.33 -7.96 -11.42
C MET A 96 3.81 -8.12 -11.29
N ALA A 97 3.16 -7.31 -10.44
CA ALA A 97 1.71 -7.39 -10.24
C ALA A 97 0.94 -7.13 -11.53
N ILE A 98 1.30 -6.07 -12.28
CA ILE A 98 0.67 -5.74 -13.56
C ILE A 98 0.86 -6.85 -14.58
N ALA A 99 2.08 -7.39 -14.70
CA ALA A 99 2.36 -8.44 -15.69
C ALA A 99 1.59 -9.75 -15.41
N TYR A 100 1.49 -10.15 -14.13
CA TYR A 100 0.86 -11.41 -13.75
C TYR A 100 -0.65 -11.33 -13.64
N PHE A 101 -1.17 -10.23 -13.09
CA PHE A 101 -2.58 -10.14 -12.73
C PHE A 101 -3.42 -9.38 -13.75
N GLN A 102 -2.89 -8.32 -14.37
CA GLN A 102 -3.61 -7.47 -15.32
C GLN A 102 -4.94 -6.95 -14.71
N PRO A 103 -4.88 -6.10 -13.67
CA PRO A 103 -6.06 -5.61 -12.96
C PRO A 103 -6.87 -4.63 -13.82
N ASP A 104 -8.17 -4.51 -13.51
CA ASP A 104 -9.06 -3.48 -14.05
C ASP A 104 -9.16 -2.24 -13.15
N ALA A 105 -8.77 -2.38 -11.88
CA ALA A 105 -8.75 -1.29 -10.90
C ALA A 105 -7.69 -1.53 -9.81
N VAL A 106 -7.25 -0.44 -9.19
CA VAL A 106 -6.25 -0.45 -8.12
C VAL A 106 -6.80 0.19 -6.85
N ILE A 107 -6.57 -0.46 -5.72
CA ILE A 107 -6.66 0.16 -4.39
C ILE A 107 -5.22 0.31 -3.91
N TYR A 108 -4.81 1.55 -3.62
CA TYR A 108 -3.47 1.88 -3.20
C TYR A 108 -3.45 2.29 -1.73
N ASP A 109 -2.81 1.51 -0.88
CA ASP A 109 -2.53 1.90 0.49
C ASP A 109 -1.21 2.68 0.55
N ALA A 110 -1.35 3.98 0.79
CA ALA A 110 -0.27 4.95 0.78
C ALA A 110 0.24 5.26 2.20
N GLY A 111 0.30 4.28 3.08
CA GLY A 111 0.79 4.45 4.45
C GLY A 111 2.11 5.23 4.48
N VAL A 112 2.22 6.19 5.42
CA VAL A 112 3.41 7.02 5.59
C VAL A 112 4.26 6.62 6.80
N ASP A 113 3.93 5.53 7.44
CA ASP A 113 4.69 4.94 8.54
C ASP A 113 6.01 4.26 8.10
N VAL A 114 6.26 4.25 6.79
CA VAL A 114 7.59 3.98 6.21
C VAL A 114 8.59 5.12 6.47
N HIS A 115 8.10 6.30 6.85
CA HIS A 115 8.91 7.52 7.00
C HIS A 115 9.92 7.41 8.15
N ILE A 116 11.13 7.96 7.93
CA ILE A 116 12.26 7.92 8.89
C ILE A 116 11.93 8.46 10.30
N ASN A 117 10.95 9.35 10.41
CA ASN A 117 10.52 9.93 11.70
C ASN A 117 9.28 9.23 12.28
N ASP A 118 8.85 8.09 11.72
CA ASP A 118 7.73 7.35 12.26
C ASP A 118 8.12 6.63 13.56
N ASP A 119 7.19 6.63 14.55
CA ASP A 119 7.47 6.03 15.86
C ASP A 119 7.32 4.49 15.86
N LEU A 120 6.62 3.92 14.88
CA LEU A 120 6.34 2.48 14.79
C LEU A 120 7.04 1.82 13.60
N GLY A 121 7.26 2.56 12.53
CA GLY A 121 7.96 2.10 11.34
C GLY A 121 9.45 1.88 11.58
N HIS A 122 10.03 0.92 10.87
CA HIS A 122 11.46 0.61 10.98
C HIS A 122 12.24 0.92 9.70
N LEU A 123 11.63 1.55 8.71
CA LEU A 123 12.29 2.02 7.49
C LEU A 123 12.78 3.47 7.66
N ASN A 124 13.61 3.93 6.75
CA ASN A 124 14.20 5.27 6.77
C ASN A 124 13.84 6.05 5.49
N ILE A 125 12.56 6.01 5.10
CA ILE A 125 12.13 6.69 3.88
C ILE A 125 11.96 8.18 4.15
N THR A 126 12.48 9.01 3.24
CA THR A 126 12.36 10.47 3.35
C THR A 126 10.99 10.94 2.86
N THR A 127 10.64 12.21 3.15
CA THR A 127 9.43 12.85 2.57
C THR A 127 9.48 12.87 1.04
N GLU A 128 10.67 13.05 0.45
CA GLU A 128 10.86 12.99 -1.01
C GLU A 128 10.68 11.57 -1.54
N GLY A 129 11.17 10.55 -0.81
CA GLY A 129 10.94 9.15 -1.14
C GLY A 129 9.45 8.79 -1.14
N VAL A 130 8.68 9.29 -0.15
CA VAL A 130 7.22 9.13 -0.12
C VAL A 130 6.56 9.79 -1.33
N LEU A 131 6.92 11.05 -1.66
CA LEU A 131 6.40 11.75 -2.83
C LEU A 131 6.72 11.00 -4.13
N THR A 132 7.95 10.52 -4.28
CA THR A 132 8.40 9.78 -5.46
C THR A 132 7.62 8.48 -5.63
N ARG A 133 7.43 7.70 -4.54
CA ARG A 133 6.59 6.51 -4.51
C ARG A 133 5.17 6.79 -5.01
N ASP A 134 4.54 7.78 -4.40
CA ASP A 134 3.13 8.11 -4.70
C ASP A 134 2.98 8.62 -6.14
N THR A 135 3.93 9.45 -6.60
CA THR A 135 3.96 9.96 -7.98
C THR A 135 4.08 8.80 -8.98
N PHE A 136 4.99 7.86 -8.73
CA PHE A 136 5.16 6.67 -9.57
C PHE A 136 3.84 5.90 -9.71
N ILE A 137 3.16 5.59 -8.59
CA ILE A 137 1.91 4.81 -8.63
C ILE A 137 0.82 5.53 -9.44
N PHE A 138 0.60 6.83 -9.22
CA PHE A 138 -0.40 7.58 -9.96
C PHE A 138 -0.06 7.71 -11.46
N GLU A 139 1.21 7.95 -11.80
CA GLU A 139 1.65 8.01 -13.19
C GLU A 139 1.48 6.67 -13.91
N GLN A 140 1.80 5.56 -13.26
CA GLN A 140 1.60 4.23 -13.81
C GLN A 140 0.10 3.90 -14.00
N CYS A 141 -0.74 4.20 -13.03
CA CYS A 141 -2.19 4.06 -13.18
C CYS A 141 -2.73 4.88 -14.36
N LYS A 142 -2.29 6.14 -14.47
CA LYS A 142 -2.66 7.02 -15.59
C LYS A 142 -2.19 6.49 -16.94
N LEU A 143 -0.94 6.03 -17.01
CA LEU A 143 -0.36 5.47 -18.24
C LEU A 143 -1.12 4.24 -18.73
N LEU A 144 -1.56 3.39 -17.81
CA LEU A 144 -2.28 2.15 -18.10
C LEU A 144 -3.80 2.34 -18.20
N GLY A 145 -4.32 3.55 -17.92
CA GLY A 145 -5.76 3.82 -17.89
C GLY A 145 -6.49 3.11 -16.75
N LEU A 146 -5.80 2.78 -15.65
CA LEU A 146 -6.35 2.09 -14.50
C LEU A 146 -6.98 3.09 -13.52
N PRO A 147 -8.26 2.96 -13.15
CA PRO A 147 -8.82 3.71 -12.05
C PRO A 147 -8.12 3.30 -10.74
N VAL A 148 -7.78 4.29 -9.92
CA VAL A 148 -7.12 4.08 -8.64
C VAL A 148 -7.87 4.80 -7.51
N ALA A 149 -8.11 4.08 -6.40
CA ALA A 149 -8.55 4.63 -5.15
C ALA A 149 -7.39 4.54 -4.14
N ALA A 150 -6.87 5.69 -3.71
CA ALA A 150 -5.79 5.73 -2.72
C ALA A 150 -6.36 6.01 -1.33
N VAL A 151 -5.78 5.36 -0.32
CA VAL A 151 -6.06 5.60 1.10
C VAL A 151 -4.80 6.09 1.81
N ILE A 152 -4.99 6.85 2.89
CA ILE A 152 -3.88 7.49 3.60
C ILE A 152 -3.07 6.52 4.51
N GLY A 153 -3.58 5.32 4.80
CA GLY A 153 -2.87 4.28 5.56
C GLY A 153 -2.32 4.70 6.93
N GLY A 154 -1.30 4.00 7.39
CA GLY A 154 -0.61 4.29 8.65
C GLY A 154 0.24 5.55 8.65
N GLY A 155 0.53 6.05 9.87
CA GLY A 155 1.39 7.19 10.15
C GLY A 155 1.30 7.55 11.63
N TYR A 156 2.42 7.46 12.36
CA TYR A 156 2.42 7.46 13.84
C TYR A 156 3.44 8.43 14.43
N GLN A 157 3.81 9.47 13.69
CA GLN A 157 4.70 10.52 14.23
C GLN A 157 4.00 11.28 15.34
N ARG A 158 4.72 11.60 16.43
CA ARG A 158 4.19 12.40 17.55
C ARG A 158 3.94 13.85 17.16
N ASN A 159 4.75 14.38 16.27
CA ASN A 159 4.52 15.72 15.72
C ASN A 159 3.46 15.62 14.62
N ILE A 160 2.23 16.01 14.95
CA ILE A 160 1.09 15.91 14.05
C ILE A 160 1.25 16.81 12.81
N ASP A 161 1.82 18.00 12.95
CA ASP A 161 2.05 18.90 11.80
C ASP A 161 3.04 18.26 10.82
N ALA A 162 4.13 17.67 11.32
CA ALA A 162 5.08 16.94 10.49
C ALA A 162 4.45 15.69 9.84
N LEU A 163 3.58 14.98 10.55
CA LEU A 163 2.84 13.83 10.00
C LEU A 163 1.92 14.28 8.86
N VAL A 164 1.18 15.37 9.06
CA VAL A 164 0.30 15.94 8.01
C VAL A 164 1.12 16.32 6.78
N ASP A 165 2.29 16.93 6.95
CA ASP A 165 3.18 17.29 5.83
C ASP A 165 3.61 16.07 5.02
N VAL A 166 3.83 14.91 5.64
CA VAL A 166 4.15 13.67 4.93
C VAL A 166 2.92 13.12 4.22
N HIS A 167 1.74 13.09 4.86
CA HIS A 167 0.49 12.65 4.21
C HIS A 167 0.09 13.54 3.01
N LEU A 168 0.43 14.84 3.05
CA LEU A 168 0.15 15.76 1.94
C LEU A 168 0.90 15.39 0.65
N GLN A 169 1.97 14.58 0.72
CA GLN A 169 2.68 14.15 -0.47
C GLN A 169 1.78 13.32 -1.40
N LEU A 170 0.88 12.49 -0.87
CA LEU A 170 -0.10 11.73 -1.64
C LEU A 170 -0.98 12.66 -2.50
N PHE A 171 -1.45 13.76 -1.91
CA PHE A 171 -2.32 14.71 -2.62
C PHE A 171 -1.55 15.54 -3.65
N LYS A 172 -0.26 15.87 -3.39
CA LYS A 172 0.62 16.50 -4.40
C LYS A 172 0.84 15.56 -5.57
N ALA A 173 1.17 14.30 -5.30
CA ALA A 173 1.35 13.26 -6.32
C ALA A 173 0.09 13.07 -7.18
N ALA A 174 -1.10 13.16 -6.58
CA ALA A 174 -2.37 13.11 -7.29
C ALA A 174 -2.71 14.40 -8.09
N GLY A 175 -1.86 15.44 -8.02
CA GLY A 175 -2.07 16.71 -8.71
C GLY A 175 -3.17 17.60 -8.10
N LEU A 176 -3.52 17.38 -6.83
CA LEU A 176 -4.53 18.15 -6.11
C LEU A 176 -3.96 19.41 -5.43
N PHE A 177 -2.63 19.50 -5.29
CA PHE A 177 -1.90 20.64 -4.76
C PHE A 177 -0.66 20.91 -5.60
N SER A 178 -0.33 22.18 -5.78
CA SER A 178 0.92 22.65 -6.40
C SER A 178 1.91 23.10 -5.33
#